data_c8a9b9d76e7fb53601ec1ab21d9c520a
#
_entry.id   c8a9b9d76e7fb53601ec1ab21d9c520a
#
_cell.length_a   1.000
_cell.length_b   1.000
_cell.length_c   1.000
_cell.angle_alpha   90.00
_cell.angle_beta   90.00
_cell.angle_gamma   90.00
#
_symmetry.space_group_name_H-M   'P 1'
#
loop_
_entity.id
_entity.type
_entity.pdbx_description
1 polymer ?
#
loop_
_entity_poly.entity_id
_entity_poly.type
_entity_poly.pdbx_seq_one_letter_code
_entity_poly.pdbx_strand_id
1 'polypeptide(L)'
;MQIHISESNQIIENKTFSASCYAKEEMPDGSKRGTFRSYSVLVDGDNVRFKNCIFENTAGRGEDVGQAIALYLDGDNITLENCVLRGHQDTLFLAPLPEKEIIPGGFIGPKQFTERKRRTFYFKNCTIKGGVDFIFGGATAYFDNCEFVSVEEGYVFAPSTPADVEIGLVAMNCRFTAENTVNKESCFIARPWRNHAYVRLENCYLGEHIHPSGFDDWGKQEAHETVRFFEQGSFGPGAQGKRPAYVNKI
;
A
#
# COMPACT_ATOMS: atom_id res chain seq x y z
N MET A 1 3.06 -5.69 20.36
CA MET A 1 2.24 -4.59 20.95
C MET A 1 2.11 -3.49 19.91
N GLN A 2 0.89 -2.94 19.70
CA GLN A 2 0.68 -1.79 18.81
C GLN A 2 1.38 -0.53 19.35
N ILE A 3 1.97 0.25 18.46
CA ILE A 3 2.70 1.48 18.79
C ILE A 3 2.04 2.66 18.07
N HIS A 4 1.91 3.78 18.77
CA HIS A 4 1.43 5.05 18.22
C HIS A 4 2.52 6.11 18.38
N ILE A 5 2.94 6.73 17.26
CA ILE A 5 3.93 7.78 17.18
C ILE A 5 3.21 9.07 16.75
N SER A 6 2.95 9.93 17.72
CA SER A 6 2.20 11.19 17.53
C SER A 6 3.06 12.45 17.58
N GLU A 7 4.31 12.32 18.02
CA GLU A 7 5.23 13.45 18.08
C GLU A 7 5.75 13.80 16.68
N SER A 8 5.64 15.07 16.31
CA SER A 8 6.17 15.61 15.06
C SER A 8 7.67 15.91 15.12
N ASN A 9 8.29 16.07 13.94
CA ASN A 9 9.71 16.45 13.78
C ASN A 9 10.68 15.43 14.39
N GLN A 10 10.35 14.14 14.34
CA GLN A 10 11.17 13.06 14.89
C GLN A 10 12.08 12.44 13.84
N ILE A 11 13.26 12.00 14.29
CA ILE A 11 14.13 11.09 13.53
C ILE A 11 14.24 9.81 14.34
N ILE A 12 13.82 8.70 13.75
CA ILE A 12 13.81 7.38 14.38
C ILE A 12 14.67 6.45 13.53
N GLU A 13 15.69 5.84 14.14
CA GLU A 13 16.68 5.06 13.42
C GLU A 13 16.90 3.68 14.06
N ASN A 14 17.20 2.69 13.23
CA ASN A 14 17.65 1.36 13.65
C ASN A 14 16.69 0.68 14.64
N LYS A 15 15.38 0.81 14.40
CA LYS A 15 14.35 0.20 15.24
C LYS A 15 13.60 -0.90 14.47
N THR A 16 13.20 -1.91 15.21
CA THR A 16 12.26 -2.94 14.74
C THR A 16 10.95 -2.79 15.51
N PHE A 17 9.86 -2.71 14.77
CA PHE A 17 8.49 -2.63 15.26
C PHE A 17 7.73 -3.85 14.77
N SER A 18 7.16 -4.63 15.69
CA SER A 18 6.46 -5.86 15.36
C SER A 18 5.20 -6.04 16.19
N ALA A 19 4.11 -6.45 15.55
CA ALA A 19 2.89 -6.90 16.19
C ALA A 19 2.23 -8.00 15.33
N SER A 20 1.17 -8.62 15.87
CA SER A 20 0.41 -9.68 15.20
C SER A 20 -1.09 -9.40 15.20
N CYS A 21 -1.49 -8.13 15.15
CA CYS A 21 -2.90 -7.71 15.14
C CYS A 21 -3.49 -7.88 13.74
N TYR A 22 -4.73 -8.39 13.62
CA TYR A 22 -5.36 -8.66 12.34
C TYR A 22 -6.87 -8.39 12.33
N ALA A 23 -7.45 -8.18 11.17
CA ALA A 23 -8.83 -7.71 11.04
C ALA A 23 -9.88 -8.70 11.56
N LYS A 24 -9.68 -10.01 11.37
CA LYS A 24 -10.61 -11.06 11.82
C LYS A 24 -10.49 -11.38 13.32
N GLU A 25 -9.52 -10.79 14.04
CA GLU A 25 -9.33 -11.01 15.47
C GLU A 25 -10.58 -10.61 16.26
N GLU A 26 -11.01 -11.50 17.17
CA GLU A 26 -12.16 -11.25 18.01
C GLU A 26 -11.79 -10.37 19.21
N MET A 27 -12.53 -9.29 19.38
CA MET A 27 -12.33 -8.33 20.46
C MET A 27 -13.13 -8.74 21.70
N PRO A 28 -12.77 -8.26 22.91
CA PRO A 28 -13.49 -8.62 24.15
C PRO A 28 -14.98 -8.32 24.17
N ASP A 29 -15.43 -7.40 23.32
CA ASP A 29 -16.84 -7.03 23.14
C ASP A 29 -17.58 -7.91 22.12
N GLY A 30 -16.93 -8.94 21.58
CA GLY A 30 -17.46 -9.83 20.56
C GLY A 30 -17.41 -9.30 19.12
N SER A 31 -16.97 -8.05 18.92
CA SER A 31 -16.77 -7.49 17.58
C SER A 31 -15.47 -8.03 16.94
N LYS A 32 -15.33 -7.85 15.61
CA LYS A 32 -14.04 -8.06 14.96
C LYS A 32 -13.18 -6.79 15.05
N ARG A 33 -11.86 -6.96 15.13
CA ARG A 33 -10.92 -5.84 15.19
C ARG A 33 -11.08 -4.89 13.99
N GLY A 34 -11.21 -5.42 12.77
CA GLY A 34 -11.31 -4.65 11.54
C GLY A 34 -9.96 -4.11 11.06
N THR A 35 -9.90 -3.71 9.79
CA THR A 35 -8.69 -3.32 9.09
C THR A 35 -7.92 -2.20 9.81
N PHE A 36 -8.57 -1.09 10.12
CA PHE A 36 -7.88 0.11 10.61
C PHE A 36 -7.56 0.09 12.12
N ARG A 37 -7.82 -1.01 12.80
CA ARG A 37 -7.32 -1.32 14.15
C ARG A 37 -6.27 -2.43 14.14
N SER A 38 -5.90 -2.99 12.97
CA SER A 38 -4.97 -4.11 12.84
C SER A 38 -3.51 -3.70 12.62
N TYR A 39 -3.15 -2.45 12.85
CA TYR A 39 -1.81 -1.95 12.61
C TYR A 39 -0.78 -2.39 13.67
N SER A 40 0.47 -2.55 13.27
CA SER A 40 1.60 -2.65 14.20
C SER A 40 2.04 -1.27 14.68
N VAL A 41 2.20 -0.33 13.76
CA VAL A 41 2.57 1.07 14.06
C VAL A 41 1.61 2.02 13.38
N LEU A 42 1.08 2.99 14.12
CA LEU A 42 0.38 4.17 13.61
C LEU A 42 1.29 5.39 13.80
N VAL A 43 1.49 6.16 12.75
CA VAL A 43 2.25 7.42 12.77
C VAL A 43 1.33 8.55 12.32
N ASP A 44 0.99 9.47 13.22
CA ASP A 44 0.20 10.67 12.92
C ASP A 44 0.91 11.98 13.29
N GLY A 45 2.17 11.89 13.76
CA GLY A 45 3.08 13.03 13.83
C GLY A 45 3.55 13.46 12.43
N ASP A 46 3.66 14.76 12.19
CA ASP A 46 4.15 15.33 10.94
C ASP A 46 5.69 15.43 10.91
N ASN A 47 6.28 15.45 9.72
CA ASN A 47 7.73 15.59 9.52
C ASN A 47 8.54 14.49 10.25
N VAL A 48 8.05 13.27 10.27
CA VAL A 48 8.74 12.13 10.88
C VAL A 48 9.62 11.45 9.84
N ARG A 49 10.87 11.16 10.22
CA ARG A 49 11.82 10.46 9.36
C ARG A 49 12.26 9.15 10.01
N PHE A 50 12.11 8.06 9.28
CA PHE A 50 12.61 6.74 9.66
C PHE A 50 13.82 6.36 8.81
N LYS A 51 14.86 5.82 9.45
CA LYS A 51 16.05 5.29 8.78
C LYS A 51 16.41 3.92 9.30
N ASN A 52 16.69 2.99 8.38
CA ASN A 52 17.10 1.63 8.70
C ASN A 52 16.13 0.92 9.69
N CYS A 53 14.84 1.21 9.59
CA CYS A 53 13.82 0.63 10.47
C CYS A 53 13.13 -0.57 9.80
N ILE A 54 12.62 -1.47 10.64
CA ILE A 54 11.80 -2.59 10.22
C ILE A 54 10.41 -2.43 10.83
N PHE A 55 9.39 -2.51 9.98
CA PHE A 55 7.98 -2.54 10.37
C PHE A 55 7.39 -3.86 9.91
N GLU A 56 6.83 -4.64 10.82
CA GLU A 56 6.25 -5.91 10.45
C GLU A 56 4.93 -6.20 11.16
N ASN A 57 4.03 -6.87 10.45
CA ASN A 57 2.88 -7.51 11.05
C ASN A 57 3.00 -9.01 10.79
N THR A 58 3.10 -9.77 11.86
CA THR A 58 3.37 -11.22 11.84
C THR A 58 2.10 -12.07 11.97
N ALA A 59 0.91 -11.49 11.74
CA ALA A 59 -0.37 -12.18 11.90
C ALA A 59 -0.56 -13.36 10.91
N GLY A 60 0.03 -13.26 9.71
CA GLY A 60 -0.06 -14.31 8.70
C GLY A 60 -0.84 -13.89 7.45
N ARG A 61 -1.24 -14.89 6.65
CA ARG A 61 -1.85 -14.70 5.34
C ARG A 61 -3.26 -14.13 5.42
N GLY A 62 -3.61 -13.27 4.45
CA GLY A 62 -4.92 -12.62 4.40
C GLY A 62 -6.11 -13.57 4.31
N GLU A 63 -5.96 -14.75 3.69
CA GLU A 63 -7.00 -15.77 3.63
C GLU A 63 -7.40 -16.26 5.03
N ASP A 64 -6.46 -16.35 5.96
CA ASP A 64 -6.70 -16.81 7.32
C ASP A 64 -7.13 -15.68 8.25
N VAL A 65 -6.39 -14.57 8.25
CA VAL A 65 -6.49 -13.50 9.25
C VAL A 65 -7.17 -12.23 8.74
N GLY A 66 -7.33 -12.07 7.42
CA GLY A 66 -7.77 -10.82 6.81
C GLY A 66 -6.64 -9.78 6.76
N GLN A 67 -6.99 -8.51 6.77
CA GLN A 67 -6.06 -7.40 6.71
C GLN A 67 -5.20 -7.32 7.98
N ALA A 68 -3.91 -6.97 7.82
CA ALA A 68 -2.95 -6.89 8.92
C ALA A 68 -1.86 -5.84 8.60
N ILE A 69 -2.11 -4.60 9.00
CA ILE A 69 -1.27 -3.44 8.66
C ILE A 69 0.04 -3.48 9.45
N ALA A 70 1.18 -3.47 8.78
CA ALA A 70 2.48 -3.28 9.44
C ALA A 70 2.70 -1.80 9.79
N LEU A 71 2.40 -0.89 8.86
CA LEU A 71 2.59 0.55 9.05
C LEU A 71 1.39 1.34 8.54
N TYR A 72 0.81 2.16 9.41
CA TYR A 72 -0.29 3.08 9.14
C TYR A 72 0.25 4.52 9.23
N LEU A 73 0.35 5.22 8.11
CA LEU A 73 0.79 6.62 8.05
C LEU A 73 -0.41 7.56 7.91
N ASP A 74 -0.56 8.51 8.86
CA ASP A 74 -1.61 9.54 8.85
C ASP A 74 -1.08 10.95 9.21
N GLY A 75 0.20 11.11 9.52
CA GLY A 75 0.88 12.41 9.55
C GLY A 75 1.22 12.89 8.14
N ASP A 76 1.71 14.10 8.00
CA ASP A 76 2.17 14.65 6.72
C ASP A 76 3.70 14.72 6.64
N ASN A 77 4.24 14.72 5.41
CA ASN A 77 5.69 14.83 5.15
C ASN A 77 6.53 13.78 5.90
N ILE A 78 6.11 12.51 5.81
CA ILE A 78 6.83 11.40 6.43
C ILE A 78 7.78 10.77 5.41
N THR A 79 9.03 10.52 5.82
CA THR A 79 10.07 9.93 4.99
C THR A 79 10.57 8.62 5.59
N LEU A 80 10.70 7.59 4.75
CA LEU A 80 11.35 6.32 5.08
C LEU A 80 12.57 6.13 4.18
N GLU A 81 13.74 5.89 4.78
CA GLU A 81 15.01 5.64 4.08
C GLU A 81 15.59 4.30 4.52
N ASN A 82 15.92 3.42 3.57
CA ASN A 82 16.50 2.10 3.83
C ASN A 82 15.66 1.25 4.83
N CYS A 83 14.35 1.37 4.79
CA CYS A 83 13.45 0.66 5.69
C CYS A 83 12.91 -0.62 5.05
N VAL A 84 12.50 -1.56 5.90
CA VAL A 84 11.85 -2.80 5.48
C VAL A 84 10.45 -2.87 6.09
N LEU A 85 9.44 -3.06 5.25
CA LEU A 85 8.06 -3.31 5.66
C LEU A 85 7.69 -4.75 5.31
N ARG A 86 7.09 -5.48 6.24
CA ARG A 86 6.73 -6.89 6.06
C ARG A 86 5.32 -7.15 6.54
N GLY A 87 4.53 -7.80 5.71
CA GLY A 87 3.18 -8.24 6.01
C GLY A 87 2.67 -9.17 4.92
N HIS A 88 1.37 -9.32 4.86
CA HIS A 88 0.65 -10.04 3.82
C HIS A 88 -0.39 -9.11 3.19
N GLN A 89 -1.68 -9.26 3.56
CA GLN A 89 -2.71 -8.37 3.07
C GLN A 89 -2.67 -7.01 3.80
N ASP A 90 -2.71 -5.90 3.04
CA ASP A 90 -2.79 -4.52 3.58
C ASP A 90 -1.55 -4.09 4.41
N THR A 91 -0.33 -4.42 3.98
CA THR A 91 0.91 -4.16 4.75
C THR A 91 1.13 -2.67 5.08
N LEU A 92 0.92 -1.76 4.11
CA LEU A 92 1.17 -0.32 4.24
C LEU A 92 -0.07 0.48 3.89
N PHE A 93 -0.64 1.18 4.88
CA PHE A 93 -1.71 2.14 4.66
C PHE A 93 -1.20 3.58 4.62
N LEU A 94 -1.63 4.33 3.59
CA LEU A 94 -1.24 5.71 3.29
C LEU A 94 -2.50 6.60 3.33
N ALA A 95 -2.75 7.24 4.47
CA ALA A 95 -3.91 8.11 4.65
C ALA A 95 -3.94 9.28 3.64
N PRO A 96 -5.12 9.85 3.34
CA PRO A 96 -6.35 9.70 4.12
C PRO A 96 -7.17 8.47 3.76
N LEU A 97 -8.06 8.10 4.68
CA LEU A 97 -9.20 7.22 4.36
C LEU A 97 -10.08 7.88 3.28
N PRO A 98 -10.75 7.11 2.43
CA PRO A 98 -11.77 7.64 1.53
C PRO A 98 -12.89 8.37 2.28
N GLU A 99 -13.59 9.27 1.58
CA GLU A 99 -14.71 10.04 2.15
C GLU A 99 -15.85 9.16 2.68
N LYS A 100 -16.14 8.07 1.99
CA LYS A 100 -17.25 7.17 2.32
C LYS A 100 -16.80 5.72 2.42
N GLU A 101 -17.35 5.02 3.39
CA GLU A 101 -17.26 3.57 3.49
C GLU A 101 -18.01 2.89 2.33
N ILE A 102 -17.51 1.74 1.87
CA ILE A 102 -18.26 0.84 0.97
C ILE A 102 -19.15 -0.08 1.82
N ILE A 103 -18.60 -0.59 2.92
CA ILE A 103 -19.28 -1.47 3.86
C ILE A 103 -19.45 -0.71 5.17
N PRO A 104 -20.64 -0.64 5.75
CA PRO A 104 -20.86 0.00 7.04
C PRO A 104 -19.89 -0.54 8.12
N GLY A 105 -19.22 0.37 8.82
CA GLY A 105 -18.20 0.02 9.81
C GLY A 105 -16.84 -0.38 9.23
N GLY A 106 -16.64 -0.29 7.93
CA GLY A 106 -15.38 -0.64 7.26
C GLY A 106 -14.20 0.22 7.67
N PHE A 107 -14.44 1.43 8.21
CA PHE A 107 -13.39 2.35 8.65
C PHE A 107 -13.23 2.44 10.17
N ILE A 108 -13.88 1.55 10.94
CA ILE A 108 -13.75 1.55 12.40
C ILE A 108 -12.27 1.49 12.77
N GLY A 109 -11.79 2.56 13.43
CA GLY A 109 -10.40 2.70 13.81
C GLY A 109 -10.07 4.09 14.37
N PRO A 110 -8.82 4.34 14.76
CA PRO A 110 -8.44 5.58 15.44
C PRO A 110 -8.62 6.84 14.59
N LYS A 111 -8.69 6.68 13.27
CA LYS A 111 -8.79 7.80 12.30
C LYS A 111 -10.12 7.84 11.54
N GLN A 112 -11.13 7.09 11.99
CA GLN A 112 -12.44 7.00 11.32
C GLN A 112 -13.10 8.36 11.08
N PHE A 113 -13.03 9.26 12.06
CA PHE A 113 -13.69 10.57 12.04
C PHE A 113 -12.73 11.75 11.83
N THR A 114 -11.44 11.48 11.54
CA THR A 114 -10.50 12.56 11.28
C THR A 114 -10.75 13.18 9.91
N GLU A 115 -10.42 14.47 9.78
CA GLU A 115 -10.48 15.19 8.51
C GLU A 115 -9.63 14.51 7.44
N ARG A 116 -10.14 14.42 6.20
CA ARG A 116 -9.47 13.78 5.06
C ARG A 116 -8.45 14.74 4.43
N LYS A 117 -7.38 15.08 5.19
CA LYS A 117 -6.32 15.97 4.72
C LYS A 117 -5.43 15.29 3.70
N ARG A 118 -4.94 16.04 2.74
CA ARG A 118 -3.89 15.58 1.83
C ARG A 118 -2.63 15.28 2.61
N ARG A 119 -1.97 14.15 2.28
CA ARG A 119 -0.73 13.68 2.92
C ARG A 119 0.30 13.38 1.86
N THR A 120 1.57 13.60 2.19
CA THR A 120 2.69 13.31 1.29
C THR A 120 3.70 12.42 1.99
N PHE A 121 4.10 11.34 1.31
CA PHE A 121 5.05 10.37 1.83
C PHE A 121 6.19 10.11 0.85
N TYR A 122 7.38 9.85 1.40
CA TYR A 122 8.58 9.59 0.62
C TYR A 122 9.25 8.30 1.09
N PHE A 123 9.46 7.37 0.16
CA PHE A 123 10.14 6.10 0.39
C PHE A 123 11.38 6.04 -0.50
N LYS A 124 12.55 5.85 0.09
CA LYS A 124 13.81 5.75 -0.64
C LYS A 124 14.57 4.51 -0.22
N ASN A 125 14.98 3.71 -1.20
CA ASN A 125 15.72 2.45 -0.98
C ASN A 125 15.01 1.51 0.01
N CYS A 126 13.69 1.45 0.02
CA CYS A 126 12.93 0.61 0.92
C CYS A 126 12.55 -0.72 0.26
N THR A 127 12.43 -1.77 1.07
CA THR A 127 11.84 -3.04 0.65
C THR A 127 10.47 -3.19 1.31
N ILE A 128 9.42 -3.39 0.52
CA ILE A 128 8.05 -3.55 1.00
C ILE A 128 7.53 -4.91 0.53
N LYS A 129 7.17 -5.77 1.48
CA LYS A 129 6.69 -7.13 1.23
C LYS A 129 5.23 -7.28 1.59
N GLY A 130 4.48 -7.95 0.73
CA GLY A 130 3.08 -8.26 0.98
C GLY A 130 2.45 -9.11 -0.13
N GLY A 131 1.17 -9.39 0.00
CA GLY A 131 0.39 -10.18 -0.96
C GLY A 131 -0.73 -9.37 -1.59
N VAL A 132 -1.87 -9.29 -0.90
CA VAL A 132 -3.06 -8.60 -1.43
C VAL A 132 -3.09 -7.15 -0.98
N ASP A 133 -3.20 -6.19 -1.94
CA ASP A 133 -3.37 -4.76 -1.68
C ASP A 133 -2.33 -4.20 -0.68
N PHE A 134 -1.09 -4.69 -0.78
CA PHE A 134 -0.16 -4.48 0.32
C PHE A 134 0.38 -3.04 0.44
N ILE A 135 0.06 -2.15 -0.53
CA ILE A 135 0.24 -0.69 -0.41
C ILE A 135 -1.07 -0.05 -0.84
N PHE A 136 -1.79 0.57 0.10
CA PHE A 136 -3.12 1.11 -0.18
C PHE A 136 -3.37 2.46 0.50
N GLY A 137 -4.32 3.23 -0.01
CA GLY A 137 -4.69 4.52 0.55
C GLY A 137 -4.82 5.66 -0.45
N GLY A 138 -5.07 6.87 0.07
CA GLY A 138 -5.44 8.05 -0.71
C GLY A 138 -4.34 9.10 -0.90
N ALA A 139 -3.15 8.88 -0.35
CA ALA A 139 -2.06 9.85 -0.32
C ALA A 139 -1.40 10.14 -1.67
N THR A 140 -0.63 11.23 -1.71
CA THR A 140 0.50 11.36 -2.62
C THR A 140 1.71 10.64 -2.01
N ALA A 141 2.28 9.65 -2.70
CA ALA A 141 3.46 8.94 -2.21
C ALA A 141 4.46 8.67 -3.33
N TYR A 142 5.72 8.92 -3.04
CA TYR A 142 6.84 8.71 -3.96
C TYR A 142 7.70 7.58 -3.44
N PHE A 143 7.88 6.55 -4.28
CA PHE A 143 8.78 5.43 -4.04
C PHE A 143 9.93 5.55 -5.03
N ASP A 144 11.14 5.81 -4.55
CA ASP A 144 12.35 5.91 -5.36
C ASP A 144 13.33 4.80 -5.01
N ASN A 145 13.74 4.05 -6.01
CA ASN A 145 14.66 2.91 -5.87
C ASN A 145 14.21 1.90 -4.80
N CYS A 146 12.90 1.63 -4.73
CA CYS A 146 12.32 0.67 -3.80
C CYS A 146 12.12 -0.71 -4.44
N GLU A 147 12.00 -1.73 -3.61
CA GLU A 147 11.65 -3.07 -4.02
C GLU A 147 10.30 -3.48 -3.43
N PHE A 148 9.37 -3.88 -4.29
CA PHE A 148 8.07 -4.44 -3.93
C PHE A 148 8.11 -5.95 -4.12
N VAL A 149 8.01 -6.71 -3.03
CA VAL A 149 8.15 -8.16 -3.04
C VAL A 149 6.80 -8.83 -2.79
N SER A 150 6.23 -9.46 -3.80
CA SER A 150 5.03 -10.28 -3.63
C SER A 150 5.38 -11.57 -2.91
N VAL A 151 4.76 -11.82 -1.75
CA VAL A 151 4.96 -13.04 -0.95
C VAL A 151 3.87 -14.09 -1.21
N GLU A 152 2.80 -13.69 -1.88
CA GLU A 152 1.68 -14.50 -2.36
C GLU A 152 1.03 -13.83 -3.57
N GLU A 153 0.14 -14.53 -4.27
CA GLU A 153 -0.62 -13.98 -5.40
C GLU A 153 -1.49 -12.82 -4.95
N GLY A 154 -1.52 -11.72 -5.72
CA GLY A 154 -2.33 -10.57 -5.33
C GLY A 154 -1.99 -9.29 -6.07
N TYR A 155 -2.00 -8.17 -5.32
CA TYR A 155 -1.94 -6.82 -5.88
C TYR A 155 -0.95 -5.97 -5.08
N VAL A 156 -0.06 -5.26 -5.77
CA VAL A 156 0.90 -4.37 -5.11
C VAL A 156 0.18 -3.12 -4.58
N PHE A 157 -0.51 -2.40 -5.47
CA PHE A 157 -1.16 -1.14 -5.12
C PHE A 157 -2.69 -1.24 -5.16
N ALA A 158 -3.35 -0.71 -4.13
CA ALA A 158 -4.80 -0.48 -4.07
C ALA A 158 -5.10 0.98 -3.72
N PRO A 159 -4.85 1.93 -4.65
CA PRO A 159 -5.04 3.35 -4.38
C PRO A 159 -6.51 3.75 -4.26
N SER A 160 -6.76 4.72 -3.38
CA SER A 160 -8.03 5.42 -3.24
C SER A 160 -7.89 6.93 -3.45
N THR A 161 -6.97 7.32 -4.31
CA THR A 161 -6.67 8.72 -4.60
C THR A 161 -7.95 9.52 -4.89
N PRO A 162 -8.23 10.62 -4.18
CA PRO A 162 -9.40 11.47 -4.45
C PRO A 162 -9.34 12.11 -5.86
N ALA A 163 -10.49 12.48 -6.39
CA ALA A 163 -10.60 13.07 -7.73
C ALA A 163 -9.85 14.41 -7.86
N ASP A 164 -9.81 15.19 -6.78
CA ASP A 164 -9.18 16.51 -6.70
C ASP A 164 -7.68 16.45 -6.35
N VAL A 165 -7.13 15.25 -6.12
CA VAL A 165 -5.69 15.04 -5.88
C VAL A 165 -5.02 14.68 -7.20
N GLU A 166 -4.13 15.53 -7.66
CA GLU A 166 -3.49 15.42 -8.98
C GLU A 166 -2.55 14.22 -9.07
N ILE A 167 -1.77 13.96 -8.03
CA ILE A 167 -0.75 12.88 -7.98
C ILE A 167 -1.06 11.95 -6.81
N GLY A 168 -1.15 10.65 -7.09
CA GLY A 168 -1.31 9.60 -6.07
C GLY A 168 -0.01 8.85 -5.81
N LEU A 169 0.03 7.55 -6.12
CA LEU A 169 1.19 6.69 -5.86
C LEU A 169 2.12 6.67 -7.08
N VAL A 170 3.39 7.01 -6.87
CA VAL A 170 4.41 7.09 -7.93
C VAL A 170 5.60 6.19 -7.57
N ALA A 171 5.90 5.21 -8.42
CA ALA A 171 7.06 4.34 -8.31
C ALA A 171 8.08 4.69 -9.39
N MET A 172 9.29 5.10 -8.98
CA MET A 172 10.38 5.48 -9.88
C MET A 172 11.60 4.60 -9.62
N ASN A 173 12.18 4.06 -10.70
CA ASN A 173 13.36 3.20 -10.61
C ASN A 173 13.20 1.99 -9.68
N CYS A 174 11.97 1.54 -9.49
CA CYS A 174 11.62 0.48 -8.54
C CYS A 174 11.70 -0.91 -9.19
N ARG A 175 11.69 -1.93 -8.34
CA ARG A 175 11.67 -3.33 -8.75
C ARG A 175 10.43 -4.03 -8.18
N PHE A 176 9.71 -4.72 -9.05
CA PHE A 176 8.62 -5.62 -8.67
C PHE A 176 9.16 -7.03 -8.77
N THR A 177 9.32 -7.69 -7.64
CA THR A 177 9.85 -9.04 -7.49
C THR A 177 8.89 -9.93 -6.70
N ALA A 178 9.17 -11.21 -6.62
CA ALA A 178 8.35 -12.15 -5.84
C ALA A 178 9.22 -13.20 -5.15
N GLU A 179 8.68 -13.79 -4.10
CA GLU A 179 9.24 -15.00 -3.50
C GLU A 179 9.03 -16.21 -4.43
N ASN A 180 9.89 -17.20 -4.31
CA ASN A 180 9.90 -18.37 -5.22
C ASN A 180 8.61 -19.22 -5.19
N THR A 181 7.76 -18.99 -4.20
CA THR A 181 6.46 -19.67 -4.03
C THR A 181 5.33 -19.01 -4.84
N VAL A 182 5.57 -17.83 -5.38
CA VAL A 182 4.55 -17.08 -6.16
C VAL A 182 4.60 -17.52 -7.61
N ASN A 183 3.46 -17.85 -8.18
CA ASN A 183 3.35 -18.29 -9.56
C ASN A 183 3.66 -17.16 -10.56
N LYS A 184 4.10 -17.53 -11.76
CA LYS A 184 4.25 -16.60 -12.87
C LYS A 184 2.89 -16.04 -13.26
N GLU A 185 2.88 -14.75 -13.67
CA GLU A 185 1.68 -14.08 -14.19
C GLU A 185 0.47 -14.08 -13.25
N SER A 186 0.70 -14.15 -11.92
CA SER A 186 -0.35 -14.26 -10.89
C SER A 186 -0.56 -12.99 -10.06
N CYS A 187 0.31 -12.00 -10.21
CA CYS A 187 0.23 -10.74 -9.45
C CYS A 187 -0.06 -9.55 -10.35
N PHE A 188 -0.73 -8.55 -9.81
CA PHE A 188 -1.03 -7.32 -10.51
C PHE A 188 -0.29 -6.13 -9.87
N ILE A 189 0.07 -5.16 -10.70
CA ILE A 189 0.69 -3.91 -10.26
C ILE A 189 -0.29 -3.11 -9.42
N ALA A 190 -1.54 -2.97 -9.89
CA ALA A 190 -2.55 -2.20 -9.17
C ALA A 190 -3.98 -2.63 -9.52
N ARG A 191 -4.89 -2.34 -8.56
CA ARG A 191 -6.34 -2.33 -8.77
C ARG A 191 -6.98 -1.12 -8.06
N PRO A 192 -8.10 -0.53 -8.58
CA PRO A 192 -8.65 0.70 -8.02
C PRO A 192 -9.51 0.44 -6.78
N TRP A 193 -9.01 0.80 -5.58
CA TRP A 193 -9.88 0.79 -4.38
C TRP A 193 -10.99 1.83 -4.50
N ARG A 194 -10.72 2.96 -5.19
CA ARG A 194 -11.73 3.98 -5.57
C ARG A 194 -11.55 4.37 -7.03
N ASN A 195 -12.62 4.87 -7.65
CA ASN A 195 -12.70 5.08 -9.09
C ASN A 195 -11.69 6.10 -9.66
N HIS A 196 -11.18 7.03 -8.86
CA HIS A 196 -10.14 7.99 -9.26
C HIS A 196 -8.71 7.57 -8.89
N ALA A 197 -8.53 6.29 -8.59
CA ALA A 197 -7.24 5.69 -8.24
C ALA A 197 -6.11 6.15 -9.17
N TYR A 198 -4.94 6.49 -8.59
CA TYR A 198 -3.77 6.94 -9.35
C TYR A 198 -2.56 6.08 -9.01
N VAL A 199 -1.95 5.51 -10.03
CA VAL A 199 -0.62 4.86 -9.96
C VAL A 199 0.19 5.26 -11.19
N ARG A 200 1.45 5.64 -10.97
CA ARG A 200 2.41 5.91 -12.05
C ARG A 200 3.69 5.13 -11.82
N LEU A 201 4.12 4.41 -12.85
CA LEU A 201 5.40 3.71 -12.89
C LEU A 201 6.34 4.43 -13.86
N GLU A 202 7.59 4.65 -13.43
CA GLU A 202 8.67 5.21 -14.24
C GLU A 202 9.92 4.34 -14.11
N ASN A 203 10.42 3.80 -15.23
CA ASN A 203 11.66 3.03 -15.30
C ASN A 203 11.71 1.86 -14.30
N CYS A 204 10.61 1.12 -14.13
CA CYS A 204 10.51 0.03 -13.18
C CYS A 204 10.84 -1.32 -13.82
N TYR A 205 11.54 -2.18 -13.07
CA TYR A 205 11.69 -3.60 -13.41
C TYR A 205 10.44 -4.38 -12.97
N LEU A 206 9.84 -5.13 -13.89
CA LEU A 206 8.67 -5.98 -13.62
C LEU A 206 9.06 -7.45 -13.80
N GLY A 207 9.02 -8.23 -12.71
CA GLY A 207 9.33 -9.66 -12.67
C GLY A 207 8.29 -10.51 -13.38
N GLU A 208 8.60 -11.78 -13.61
CA GLU A 208 7.76 -12.74 -14.34
C GLU A 208 6.44 -13.10 -13.63
N HIS A 209 6.31 -12.76 -12.34
CA HIS A 209 5.07 -12.95 -11.56
C HIS A 209 3.99 -11.93 -11.92
N ILE A 210 4.34 -10.82 -12.60
CA ILE A 210 3.37 -9.80 -12.99
C ILE A 210 2.52 -10.31 -14.15
N HIS A 211 1.19 -10.28 -13.95
CA HIS A 211 0.20 -10.68 -14.95
C HIS A 211 0.35 -9.84 -16.24
N PRO A 212 0.11 -10.41 -17.44
CA PRO A 212 0.28 -9.70 -18.72
C PRO A 212 -0.53 -8.42 -18.85
N SER A 213 -1.71 -8.32 -18.22
CA SER A 213 -2.47 -7.07 -18.18
C SER A 213 -1.83 -6.02 -17.25
N GLY A 214 -1.00 -6.43 -16.29
CA GLY A 214 -0.37 -5.57 -15.29
C GLY A 214 -1.32 -4.93 -14.29
N PHE A 215 -2.51 -4.55 -14.74
CA PHE A 215 -3.51 -3.84 -13.94
C PHE A 215 -4.84 -4.59 -14.01
N ASP A 216 -5.60 -4.54 -12.92
CA ASP A 216 -6.92 -5.14 -12.77
C ASP A 216 -7.94 -4.03 -12.48
N ASP A 217 -9.17 -4.17 -12.95
CA ASP A 217 -10.22 -3.15 -12.74
C ASP A 217 -11.08 -3.41 -11.50
N TRP A 218 -10.81 -4.50 -10.79
CA TRP A 218 -11.62 -4.96 -9.65
C TRP A 218 -13.11 -5.16 -9.98
N GLY A 219 -13.42 -5.49 -11.23
CA GLY A 219 -14.79 -5.57 -11.73
C GLY A 219 -15.53 -4.22 -11.78
N LYS A 220 -14.82 -3.10 -11.73
CA LYS A 220 -15.36 -1.73 -11.72
C LYS A 220 -15.23 -1.09 -13.10
N GLN A 221 -16.03 -1.52 -14.05
CA GLN A 221 -16.00 -0.99 -15.43
C GLN A 221 -16.20 0.54 -15.47
N GLU A 222 -17.00 1.09 -14.56
CA GLU A 222 -17.22 2.53 -14.42
C GLU A 222 -15.94 3.30 -14.04
N ALA A 223 -14.95 2.63 -13.46
CA ALA A 223 -13.68 3.25 -13.13
C ALA A 223 -12.76 3.43 -14.35
N HIS A 224 -13.00 2.75 -15.48
CA HIS A 224 -12.14 2.86 -16.67
C HIS A 224 -12.01 4.29 -17.21
N GLU A 225 -13.03 5.13 -17.03
CA GLU A 225 -13.01 6.53 -17.47
C GLU A 225 -12.29 7.47 -16.49
N THR A 226 -12.07 7.03 -15.24
CA THR A 226 -11.61 7.91 -14.16
C THR A 226 -10.33 7.48 -13.49
N VAL A 227 -9.93 6.21 -13.62
CA VAL A 227 -8.62 5.74 -13.13
C VAL A 227 -7.48 6.43 -13.88
N ARG A 228 -6.41 6.70 -13.16
CA ARG A 228 -5.22 7.37 -13.66
C ARG A 228 -4.02 6.45 -13.48
N PHE A 229 -3.98 5.38 -14.28
CA PHE A 229 -2.88 4.42 -14.29
C PHE A 229 -1.94 4.74 -15.45
N PHE A 230 -0.66 4.92 -15.13
CA PHE A 230 0.39 5.30 -16.08
C PHE A 230 1.59 4.36 -15.97
N GLU A 231 2.17 4.01 -17.10
CA GLU A 231 3.38 3.18 -17.17
C GLU A 231 4.33 3.75 -18.23
N GLN A 232 5.56 4.07 -17.82
CA GLN A 232 6.62 4.60 -18.68
C GLN A 232 7.94 3.90 -18.41
N GLY A 233 8.61 3.44 -19.45
CA GLY A 233 9.96 2.89 -19.36
C GLY A 233 10.08 1.61 -18.54
N SER A 234 8.99 0.89 -18.23
CA SER A 234 9.06 -0.39 -17.55
C SER A 234 9.75 -1.44 -18.41
N PHE A 235 10.51 -2.32 -17.76
CA PHE A 235 11.29 -3.38 -18.41
C PHE A 235 11.23 -4.69 -17.62
N GLY A 236 11.79 -5.76 -18.19
CA GLY A 236 11.73 -7.09 -17.59
C GLY A 236 10.59 -7.96 -18.14
N PRO A 237 10.49 -9.21 -17.71
CA PRO A 237 9.51 -10.17 -18.28
C PRO A 237 8.06 -9.72 -18.07
N GLY A 238 7.69 -9.17 -16.93
CA GLY A 238 6.34 -8.70 -16.65
C GLY A 238 5.94 -7.42 -17.41
N ALA A 239 6.87 -6.75 -18.09
CA ALA A 239 6.58 -5.57 -18.91
C ALA A 239 6.17 -5.92 -20.36
N GLN A 240 6.29 -7.18 -20.75
CA GLN A 240 6.02 -7.63 -22.14
C GLN A 240 4.53 -7.81 -22.46
N GLY A 241 3.66 -7.78 -21.46
CA GLY A 241 2.23 -8.01 -21.61
C GLY A 241 1.49 -6.83 -22.25
N LYS A 242 0.25 -7.13 -22.69
CA LYS A 242 -0.65 -6.10 -23.23
C LYS A 242 -1.48 -5.49 -22.12
N ARG A 243 -1.24 -4.22 -21.82
CA ARG A 243 -2.01 -3.47 -20.83
C ARG A 243 -3.44 -3.17 -21.30
N PRO A 244 -4.44 -3.12 -20.41
CA PRO A 244 -5.79 -2.68 -20.71
C PRO A 244 -5.84 -1.25 -21.28
N ALA A 245 -6.90 -0.91 -22.02
CA ALA A 245 -7.05 0.38 -22.66
C ALA A 245 -7.14 1.58 -21.71
N TYR A 246 -7.54 1.34 -20.45
CA TYR A 246 -7.59 2.37 -19.42
C TYR A 246 -6.22 2.68 -18.77
N VAL A 247 -5.16 2.00 -19.18
CA VAL A 247 -3.78 2.27 -18.74
C VAL A 247 -3.08 3.12 -19.79
N ASN A 248 -2.61 4.29 -19.39
CA ASN A 248 -1.93 5.21 -20.28
C ASN A 248 -0.43 4.87 -20.36
N LYS A 249 0.06 4.58 -21.55
CA LYS A 249 1.49 4.52 -21.85
C LYS A 249 1.95 5.91 -22.24
N ILE A 250 2.85 6.49 -21.44
CA ILE A 250 3.41 7.82 -21.66
C ILE A 250 4.79 7.68 -22.29
#